data_daad5fa4c12bc142f9d8b67e9e773109
#
_entry.id   daad5fa4c12bc142f9d8b67e9e773109
#
_cell.length_a   1.000
_cell.length_b   1.000
_cell.length_c   1.000
_cell.angle_alpha   90.00
_cell.angle_beta   90.00
_cell.angle_gamma   90.00
#
_symmetry.space_group_name_H-M   'P 1'
#
loop_
_entity.id
_entity.type
_entity.pdbx_description
1 polymer ?
#
loop_
_entity_poly.entity_id
_entity_poly.type
_entity_poly.pdbx_seq_one_letter_code
_entity_poly.pdbx_strand_id
1 'polypeptide(L)'
;MRNLLFIIMFLNLINQVSTFKLCIVGAGGGLGRELVSQGISDYNCTVLGLTANKKSIEYPFRGDGFNENTPMKKMIHPDLVVDSYWNHIDDDYQHLILCTGAGPFEKDYSDRLTLKMLESLPPSCKSINLISAWGTGDSLDSSNWGIQIMNSWYLQDSYRAKNEQEKMIQKFEEKMITRIYRPKALSYGNTFLESTSRFDFANEILENIFFLEDI
;
A
#
# COMPACT_ATOMS: atom_id res chain seq x y z
N MET A 1 -11.22 32.63 -32.26
CA MET A 1 -11.57 32.74 -30.83
C MET A 1 -12.32 31.53 -30.28
N ARG A 2 -13.39 31.04 -30.97
CA ARG A 2 -14.20 29.88 -30.48
C ARG A 2 -13.37 28.59 -30.23
N ASN A 3 -12.41 28.27 -31.10
CA ASN A 3 -11.56 27.06 -30.94
C ASN A 3 -10.57 27.18 -29.78
N LEU A 4 -10.10 28.38 -29.48
CA LEU A 4 -9.18 28.61 -28.36
C LEU A 4 -9.90 28.45 -27.01
N LEU A 5 -11.15 28.92 -26.93
CA LEU A 5 -11.98 28.74 -25.73
C LEU A 5 -12.27 27.26 -25.46
N PHE A 6 -12.53 26.50 -26.53
CA PHE A 6 -12.78 25.04 -26.42
C PHE A 6 -11.53 24.28 -25.95
N ILE A 7 -10.36 24.67 -26.47
CA ILE A 7 -9.06 24.07 -26.04
C ILE A 7 -8.77 24.43 -24.57
N ILE A 8 -9.02 25.67 -24.15
CA ILE A 8 -8.83 26.10 -22.77
C ILE A 8 -9.82 25.40 -21.83
N MET A 9 -11.09 25.27 -22.24
CA MET A 9 -12.07 24.49 -21.46
C MET A 9 -11.69 23.00 -21.39
N PHE A 10 -11.21 22.40 -22.48
CA PHE A 10 -10.78 21.02 -22.52
C PHE A 10 -9.52 20.80 -21.69
N LEU A 11 -8.55 21.72 -21.73
CA LEU A 11 -7.36 21.70 -20.87
C LEU A 11 -7.72 21.92 -19.40
N ASN A 12 -8.70 22.76 -19.08
CA ASN A 12 -9.19 22.90 -17.70
C ASN A 12 -10.00 21.68 -17.24
N LEU A 13 -10.71 20.97 -18.11
CA LEU A 13 -11.36 19.70 -17.78
C LEU A 13 -10.32 18.59 -17.52
N ILE A 14 -9.24 18.55 -18.28
CA ILE A 14 -8.12 17.61 -18.07
C ILE A 14 -7.35 17.92 -16.78
N ASN A 15 -7.25 19.21 -16.40
CA ASN A 15 -6.62 19.63 -15.14
C ASN A 15 -7.53 19.47 -13.89
N GLN A 16 -8.78 19.08 -14.05
CA GLN A 16 -9.64 18.62 -12.94
C GLN A 16 -9.63 17.09 -12.78
N VAL A 17 -8.54 16.42 -13.10
CA VAL A 17 -8.31 15.07 -12.61
C VAL A 17 -8.20 15.20 -11.10
N SER A 18 -9.25 14.82 -10.39
CA SER A 18 -9.24 14.78 -8.93
C SER A 18 -8.06 13.94 -8.51
N THR A 19 -7.07 14.57 -7.90
CA THR A 19 -5.91 13.84 -7.37
C THR A 19 -6.42 12.99 -6.23
N PHE A 20 -6.38 11.66 -6.40
CA PHE A 20 -6.76 10.73 -5.36
C PHE A 20 -5.78 10.85 -4.20
N LYS A 21 -6.31 10.79 -2.98
CA LYS A 21 -5.50 10.80 -1.78
C LYS A 21 -5.39 9.40 -1.21
N LEU A 22 -4.18 8.87 -1.23
CA LEU A 22 -3.84 7.56 -0.65
C LEU A 22 -3.22 7.74 0.72
N CYS A 23 -3.64 6.96 1.70
CA CYS A 23 -2.91 6.76 2.94
C CYS A 23 -2.23 5.39 2.91
N ILE A 24 -0.89 5.36 2.93
CA ILE A 24 -0.09 4.13 2.86
C ILE A 24 0.62 3.91 4.18
N VAL A 25 0.14 2.94 4.96
CA VAL A 25 0.72 2.53 6.24
C VAL A 25 1.78 1.47 5.99
N GLY A 26 3.01 1.73 6.38
CA GLY A 26 4.17 0.91 5.99
C GLY A 26 4.90 1.45 4.77
N ALA A 27 4.74 2.73 4.47
CA ALA A 27 5.32 3.41 3.32
C ALA A 27 6.85 3.25 3.20
N GLY A 28 7.58 3.08 4.32
CA GLY A 28 9.04 2.85 4.33
C GLY A 28 9.47 1.43 3.96
N GLY A 29 8.54 0.46 3.93
CA GLY A 29 8.79 -0.92 3.55
C GLY A 29 8.99 -1.11 2.04
N GLY A 30 9.46 -2.28 1.63
CA GLY A 30 9.76 -2.54 0.22
C GLY A 30 8.55 -2.37 -0.71
N LEU A 31 7.40 -2.96 -0.36
CA LEU A 31 6.16 -2.78 -1.13
C LEU A 31 5.59 -1.37 -0.96
N GLY A 32 5.64 -0.81 0.27
CA GLY A 32 5.15 0.54 0.52
C GLY A 32 5.84 1.59 -0.34
N ARG A 33 7.14 1.44 -0.59
CA ARG A 33 7.90 2.32 -1.49
C ARG A 33 7.42 2.22 -2.94
N GLU A 34 7.16 1.02 -3.43
CA GLU A 34 6.62 0.83 -4.78
C GLU A 34 5.23 1.46 -4.91
N LEU A 35 4.35 1.25 -3.92
CA LEU A 35 3.02 1.86 -3.88
C LEU A 35 3.08 3.40 -3.89
N VAL A 36 4.00 4.00 -3.12
CA VAL A 36 4.20 5.44 -3.12
C VAL A 36 4.72 5.92 -4.47
N SER A 37 5.77 5.27 -5.00
CA SER A 37 6.39 5.67 -6.26
C SER A 37 5.38 5.63 -7.40
N GLN A 38 4.70 4.50 -7.60
CA GLN A 38 3.73 4.33 -8.68
C GLN A 38 2.47 5.19 -8.46
N GLY A 39 1.97 5.27 -7.22
CA GLY A 39 0.83 6.12 -6.90
C GLY A 39 1.04 7.58 -7.32
N ILE A 40 2.24 8.11 -7.12
CA ILE A 40 2.58 9.48 -7.51
C ILE A 40 2.88 9.57 -9.01
N SER A 41 3.77 8.70 -9.57
CA SER A 41 4.25 8.83 -10.94
C SER A 41 3.24 8.39 -11.99
N ASP A 42 2.55 7.29 -11.75
CA ASP A 42 1.75 6.62 -12.77
C ASP A 42 0.25 6.93 -12.60
N TYR A 43 -0.18 7.17 -11.36
CA TYR A 43 -1.59 7.44 -11.02
C TYR A 43 -1.88 8.86 -10.56
N ASN A 44 -0.87 9.74 -10.52
CA ASN A 44 -1.01 11.15 -10.13
C ASN A 44 -1.74 11.35 -8.78
N CYS A 45 -1.39 10.51 -7.78
CA CYS A 45 -1.98 10.58 -6.45
C CYS A 45 -1.23 11.53 -5.53
N THR A 46 -1.96 12.13 -4.59
CA THR A 46 -1.36 12.66 -3.36
C THR A 46 -1.24 11.52 -2.34
N VAL A 47 -0.07 11.32 -1.79
CA VAL A 47 0.20 10.21 -0.87
C VAL A 47 0.56 10.70 0.52
N LEU A 48 -0.20 10.24 1.52
CA LEU A 48 0.18 10.29 2.93
C LEU A 48 0.91 8.98 3.29
N GLY A 49 2.23 9.05 3.40
CA GLY A 49 3.06 7.90 3.76
C GLY A 49 3.29 7.81 5.25
N LEU A 50 2.80 6.77 5.91
CA LEU A 50 3.01 6.52 7.33
C LEU A 50 4.11 5.48 7.54
N THR A 51 5.08 5.81 8.40
CA THR A 51 6.22 4.94 8.69
C THR A 51 6.70 5.08 10.13
N ALA A 52 7.30 4.04 10.67
CA ALA A 52 7.94 4.08 11.99
C ALA A 52 9.20 4.97 12.00
N ASN A 53 9.88 5.09 10.85
CA ASN A 53 11.11 5.85 10.72
C ASN A 53 11.07 6.79 9.51
N LYS A 54 10.88 8.09 9.75
CA LYS A 54 10.84 9.12 8.70
C LYS A 54 12.11 9.15 7.82
N LYS A 55 13.27 8.78 8.37
CA LYS A 55 14.53 8.72 7.62
C LYS A 55 14.57 7.59 6.58
N SER A 56 13.69 6.59 6.70
CA SER A 56 13.60 5.49 5.72
C SER A 56 12.90 5.88 4.42
N ILE A 57 12.28 7.07 4.38
CA ILE A 57 11.55 7.58 3.22
C ILE A 57 12.42 8.51 2.39
N GLU A 58 13.56 8.03 2.01
CA GLU A 58 14.34 8.64 0.94
C GLU A 58 14.08 7.80 -0.31
N TYR A 59 13.17 8.26 -1.17
CA TYR A 59 12.77 7.52 -2.35
C TYR A 59 13.73 7.74 -3.51
N PRO A 60 14.21 6.65 -4.12
CA PRO A 60 14.64 6.71 -5.49
C PRO A 60 13.38 6.71 -6.38
N PHE A 61 13.09 7.80 -7.06
CA PHE A 61 12.17 7.74 -8.18
C PHE A 61 12.78 6.82 -9.24
N ARG A 62 12.04 5.81 -9.67
CA ARG A 62 12.34 5.08 -10.88
C ARG A 62 12.08 6.00 -12.07
N GLY A 63 13.12 6.67 -12.59
CA GLY A 63 13.11 7.14 -13.96
C GLY A 63 13.43 5.98 -14.90
N ASP A 64 12.95 6.02 -16.13
CA ASP A 64 13.30 5.08 -17.19
C ASP A 64 14.82 4.87 -17.26
N GLY A 65 15.29 3.64 -17.05
CA GLY A 65 16.71 3.29 -17.03
C GLY A 65 17.30 2.93 -15.67
N PHE A 66 16.46 2.62 -14.67
CA PHE A 66 16.93 2.11 -13.38
C PHE A 66 17.66 0.78 -13.58
N ASN A 67 18.94 0.75 -13.26
CA ASN A 67 19.69 -0.47 -13.03
C ASN A 67 20.21 -0.46 -11.57
N GLU A 68 20.60 -1.63 -11.07
CA GLU A 68 21.04 -1.83 -9.68
C GLU A 68 22.22 -0.93 -9.26
N ASN A 69 22.96 -0.36 -10.25
CA ASN A 69 24.13 0.48 -10.05
C ASN A 69 23.83 1.99 -10.19
N THR A 70 22.59 2.40 -10.44
CA THR A 70 22.27 3.81 -10.58
C THR A 70 22.22 4.46 -9.19
N PRO A 71 23.04 5.50 -8.90
CA PRO A 71 23.01 6.17 -7.61
C PRO A 71 21.64 6.80 -7.41
N MET A 72 20.98 6.39 -6.34
CA MET A 72 19.64 6.84 -5.97
C MET A 72 19.66 8.33 -5.66
N LYS A 73 19.00 9.16 -6.47
CA LYS A 73 18.72 10.55 -6.13
C LYS A 73 17.57 10.61 -5.13
N LYS A 74 17.85 11.15 -3.95
CA LYS A 74 16.83 11.47 -2.95
C LYS A 74 15.96 12.63 -3.49
N MET A 75 14.73 12.37 -3.82
CA MET A 75 13.76 13.43 -4.12
C MET A 75 12.55 13.26 -3.23
N ILE A 76 12.25 14.29 -2.45
CA ILE A 76 10.95 14.42 -1.80
C ILE A 76 10.00 14.98 -2.85
N HIS A 77 9.00 14.22 -3.25
CA HIS A 77 7.98 14.68 -4.16
C HIS A 77 7.00 15.59 -3.41
N PRO A 78 6.54 16.72 -4.00
CA PRO A 78 5.61 17.64 -3.33
C PRO A 78 4.27 16.98 -2.94
N ASP A 79 3.87 15.92 -3.64
CA ASP A 79 2.63 15.19 -3.37
C ASP A 79 2.80 14.08 -2.31
N LEU A 80 3.99 13.97 -1.70
CA LEU A 80 4.26 13.02 -0.63
C LEU A 80 4.35 13.74 0.71
N VAL A 81 3.37 13.53 1.56
CA VAL A 81 3.42 13.89 2.97
C VAL A 81 3.85 12.69 3.79
N VAL A 82 4.91 12.82 4.56
CA VAL A 82 5.43 11.74 5.41
C VAL A 82 5.19 12.04 6.86
N ASP A 83 4.52 11.11 7.54
CA ASP A 83 4.33 11.20 8.98
C ASP A 83 4.63 9.89 9.71
N SER A 84 4.76 9.94 11.03
CA SER A 84 4.96 8.75 11.84
C SER A 84 3.61 8.10 12.17
N TYR A 85 3.61 6.77 12.41
CA TYR A 85 2.41 6.04 12.82
C TYR A 85 1.73 6.60 14.08
N TRP A 86 2.45 7.32 14.89
CA TRP A 86 2.01 7.76 16.21
C TRP A 86 1.48 9.18 16.22
N ASN A 87 1.63 9.92 15.12
CA ASN A 87 1.06 11.25 15.00
C ASN A 87 -0.43 11.14 14.66
N HIS A 88 -1.20 12.12 15.09
CA HIS A 88 -2.60 12.24 14.71
C HIS A 88 -2.69 12.39 13.19
N ILE A 89 -3.53 11.55 12.58
CA ILE A 89 -3.85 11.65 11.16
C ILE A 89 -5.13 12.46 11.08
N ASP A 90 -5.00 13.78 10.98
CA ASP A 90 -6.12 14.69 10.71
C ASP A 90 -6.37 14.85 9.19
N ASP A 91 -5.65 14.07 8.38
CA ASP A 91 -5.69 14.21 6.93
C ASP A 91 -6.84 13.45 6.31
N ASP A 92 -7.46 14.11 5.36
CA ASP A 92 -8.51 13.58 4.52
C ASP A 92 -7.88 12.69 3.43
N TYR A 93 -8.24 11.39 3.39
CA TYR A 93 -7.82 10.45 2.35
C TYR A 93 -8.98 9.55 1.94
N GLN A 94 -8.92 9.06 0.69
CA GLN A 94 -9.99 8.27 0.09
C GLN A 94 -9.73 6.77 0.16
N HIS A 95 -8.47 6.36 0.16
CA HIS A 95 -8.08 4.96 0.16
C HIS A 95 -6.99 4.70 1.19
N LEU A 96 -7.22 3.71 2.05
CA LEU A 96 -6.26 3.23 3.04
C LEU A 96 -5.59 1.96 2.52
N ILE A 97 -4.25 1.92 2.53
CA ILE A 97 -3.45 0.73 2.21
C ILE A 97 -2.62 0.36 3.43
N LEU A 98 -2.86 -0.82 3.98
CA LEU A 98 -2.15 -1.37 5.13
C LEU A 98 -1.12 -2.40 4.65
N CYS A 99 0.15 -2.00 4.55
CA CYS A 99 1.25 -2.84 4.09
C CYS A 99 2.35 -3.03 5.14
N THR A 100 1.97 -3.07 6.41
CA THR A 100 2.87 -3.31 7.54
C THR A 100 3.05 -4.80 7.79
N GLY A 101 4.21 -5.16 8.32
CA GLY A 101 4.56 -6.50 8.77
C GLY A 101 5.94 -6.47 9.44
N ALA A 102 6.24 -7.49 10.23
CA ALA A 102 7.54 -7.67 10.85
C ALA A 102 8.34 -8.78 10.13
N GLY A 103 9.66 -8.73 10.30
CA GLY A 103 10.54 -9.80 9.88
C GLY A 103 10.45 -11.04 10.78
N PRO A 104 11.19 -12.11 10.40
CA PRO A 104 11.30 -13.30 11.21
C PRO A 104 11.84 -12.99 12.62
N PHE A 105 11.25 -13.61 13.64
CA PHE A 105 11.59 -13.42 15.06
C PHE A 105 11.40 -12.01 15.62
N GLU A 106 10.80 -11.10 14.85
CA GLU A 106 10.44 -9.77 15.32
C GLU A 106 9.01 -9.78 15.87
N LYS A 107 8.77 -8.95 16.90
CA LYS A 107 7.40 -8.72 17.36
C LYS A 107 6.63 -7.91 16.33
N ASP A 108 5.50 -8.43 15.92
CA ASP A 108 4.61 -7.74 14.98
C ASP A 108 3.51 -7.00 15.74
N TYR A 109 3.47 -5.69 15.56
CA TYR A 109 2.45 -4.80 16.13
C TYR A 109 1.48 -4.28 15.07
N SER A 110 1.48 -4.87 13.90
CA SER A 110 0.64 -4.40 12.78
C SER A 110 -0.86 -4.52 13.06
N ASP A 111 -1.28 -5.48 13.89
CA ASP A 111 -2.65 -5.62 14.39
C ASP A 111 -3.10 -4.38 15.19
N ARG A 112 -2.27 -3.92 16.13
CA ARG A 112 -2.56 -2.73 16.96
C ARG A 112 -2.58 -1.45 16.14
N LEU A 113 -1.65 -1.34 15.18
CA LEU A 113 -1.61 -0.20 14.28
C LEU A 113 -2.84 -0.17 13.39
N THR A 114 -3.26 -1.34 12.87
CA THR A 114 -4.49 -1.46 12.08
C THR A 114 -5.71 -1.02 12.89
N LEU A 115 -5.85 -1.48 14.13
CA LEU A 115 -6.95 -1.06 15.00
C LEU A 115 -7.00 0.47 15.12
N LYS A 116 -5.86 1.10 15.43
CA LYS A 116 -5.78 2.54 15.54
C LYS A 116 -6.16 3.27 14.25
N MET A 117 -5.72 2.77 13.10
CA MET A 117 -6.08 3.34 11.80
C MET A 117 -7.58 3.24 11.52
N LEU A 118 -8.19 2.10 11.86
CA LEU A 118 -9.62 1.87 11.67
C LEU A 118 -10.48 2.74 12.59
N GLU A 119 -10.01 3.04 13.79
CA GLU A 119 -10.67 3.95 14.74
C GLU A 119 -10.62 5.43 14.30
N SER A 120 -9.63 5.80 13.47
CA SER A 120 -9.41 7.16 12.98
C SER A 120 -9.67 7.33 11.48
N LEU A 121 -10.49 6.46 10.86
CA LEU A 121 -10.83 6.59 9.45
C LEU A 121 -11.56 7.91 9.17
N PRO A 122 -11.12 8.71 8.20
CA PRO A 122 -11.86 9.90 7.80
C PRO A 122 -13.17 9.51 7.09
N PRO A 123 -14.20 10.37 7.16
CA PRO A 123 -15.47 10.12 6.46
C PRO A 123 -15.35 9.97 4.94
N SER A 124 -14.29 10.51 4.35
CA SER A 124 -13.98 10.40 2.92
C SER A 124 -13.39 9.06 2.52
N CYS A 125 -13.01 8.21 3.47
CA CYS A 125 -12.41 6.92 3.17
C CYS A 125 -13.42 5.99 2.50
N LYS A 126 -13.13 5.58 1.27
CA LYS A 126 -13.98 4.73 0.43
C LYS A 126 -13.54 3.27 0.45
N SER A 127 -12.24 3.00 0.62
CA SER A 127 -11.73 1.64 0.63
C SER A 127 -10.60 1.39 1.62
N ILE A 128 -10.54 0.14 2.10
CA ILE A 128 -9.46 -0.39 2.92
C ILE A 128 -8.83 -1.57 2.18
N ASN A 129 -7.51 -1.50 1.97
CA ASN A 129 -6.74 -2.48 1.24
C ASN A 129 -5.65 -3.05 2.17
N LEU A 130 -5.79 -4.30 2.59
CA LEU A 130 -4.85 -4.98 3.48
C LEU A 130 -3.91 -5.88 2.70
N ILE A 131 -2.62 -5.70 2.89
CA ILE A 131 -1.60 -6.63 2.42
C ILE A 131 -1.32 -7.62 3.56
N SER A 132 -1.90 -8.79 3.41
CA SER A 132 -1.71 -9.93 4.30
C SER A 132 -0.58 -10.85 3.80
N ALA A 133 -0.66 -12.13 4.06
CA ALA A 133 0.32 -13.11 3.60
C ALA A 133 -0.37 -14.42 3.18
N TRP A 134 0.23 -15.15 2.24
CA TRP A 134 -0.19 -16.51 1.93
C TRP A 134 -0.07 -17.41 3.16
N GLY A 135 -1.10 -18.18 3.44
CA GLY A 135 -1.18 -19.02 4.64
C GLY A 135 -1.85 -18.33 5.84
N THR A 136 -2.52 -17.17 5.63
CA THR A 136 -3.42 -16.55 6.62
C THR A 136 -4.87 -16.72 6.19
N GLY A 137 -5.79 -16.59 7.13
CA GLY A 137 -7.23 -16.69 6.88
C GLY A 137 -7.58 -17.90 6.02
N ASP A 138 -8.40 -17.71 5.01
CA ASP A 138 -8.90 -18.76 4.12
C ASP A 138 -7.80 -19.41 3.24
N SER A 139 -6.61 -18.79 3.13
CA SER A 139 -5.50 -19.36 2.36
C SER A 139 -4.68 -20.40 3.14
N LEU A 140 -4.96 -20.61 4.43
CA LEU A 140 -4.24 -21.58 5.25
C LEU A 140 -4.44 -23.01 4.75
N ASP A 141 -5.66 -23.38 4.39
CA ASP A 141 -6.00 -24.74 3.94
C ASP A 141 -5.37 -25.09 2.59
N SER A 142 -5.13 -24.09 1.75
CA SER A 142 -4.45 -24.25 0.45
C SER A 142 -2.93 -24.14 0.55
N SER A 143 -2.38 -23.82 1.72
CA SER A 143 -0.95 -23.74 1.94
C SER A 143 -0.32 -25.14 2.10
N ASN A 144 0.90 -25.31 1.58
CA ASN A 144 1.60 -26.56 1.76
C ASN A 144 2.13 -26.72 3.22
N TRP A 145 2.45 -27.95 3.60
CA TRP A 145 2.94 -28.27 4.96
C TRP A 145 4.19 -27.46 5.37
N GLY A 146 5.06 -27.11 4.42
CA GLY A 146 6.24 -26.30 4.67
C GLY A 146 5.89 -24.88 5.12
N ILE A 147 4.87 -24.26 4.51
CA ILE A 147 4.34 -22.97 4.92
C ILE A 147 3.72 -23.06 6.31
N GLN A 148 2.98 -24.11 6.60
CA GLN A 148 2.37 -24.33 7.92
C GLN A 148 3.43 -24.46 9.02
N ILE A 149 4.54 -25.15 8.75
CA ILE A 149 5.67 -25.22 9.67
C ILE A 149 6.36 -23.86 9.85
N MET A 150 6.60 -23.13 8.74
CA MET A 150 7.18 -21.79 8.82
C MET A 150 6.28 -20.85 9.65
N ASN A 151 4.97 -20.93 9.48
CA ASN A 151 4.00 -20.12 10.19
C ASN A 151 4.00 -20.43 11.70
N SER A 152 4.14 -21.70 12.06
CA SER A 152 4.08 -22.14 13.46
C SER A 152 5.36 -21.86 14.24
N TRP A 153 6.49 -21.67 13.58
CA TRP A 153 7.79 -21.60 14.25
C TRP A 153 8.58 -20.33 13.96
N TYR A 154 8.62 -19.90 12.71
CA TYR A 154 9.53 -18.85 12.25
C TYR A 154 8.85 -17.48 12.14
N LEU A 155 7.56 -17.46 11.78
CA LEU A 155 6.77 -16.26 11.52
C LEU A 155 5.50 -16.19 12.39
N GLN A 156 5.47 -16.89 13.52
CA GLN A 156 4.28 -17.04 14.35
C GLN A 156 3.63 -15.71 14.71
N ASP A 157 4.41 -14.75 15.20
CA ASP A 157 3.87 -13.43 15.60
C ASP A 157 3.35 -12.66 14.40
N SER A 158 4.04 -12.72 13.26
CA SER A 158 3.60 -12.03 12.04
C SER A 158 2.30 -12.63 11.49
N TYR A 159 2.17 -13.94 11.47
CA TYR A 159 0.93 -14.60 11.02
C TYR A 159 -0.23 -14.39 11.97
N ARG A 160 0.02 -14.39 13.28
CA ARG A 160 -0.99 -14.03 14.27
C ARG A 160 -1.51 -12.61 14.02
N ALA A 161 -0.60 -11.64 13.89
CA ALA A 161 -0.96 -10.26 13.64
C ALA A 161 -1.72 -10.08 12.32
N LYS A 162 -1.31 -10.78 11.26
CA LYS A 162 -2.02 -10.77 9.97
C LYS A 162 -3.44 -11.34 10.08
N ASN A 163 -3.62 -12.46 10.76
CA ASN A 163 -4.95 -13.03 10.99
C ASN A 163 -5.87 -12.06 11.77
N GLU A 164 -5.33 -11.39 12.78
CA GLU A 164 -6.11 -10.38 13.51
C GLU A 164 -6.44 -9.15 12.64
N GLN A 165 -5.52 -8.69 11.81
CA GLN A 165 -5.79 -7.63 10.83
C GLN A 165 -6.94 -8.01 9.89
N GLU A 166 -6.92 -9.22 9.32
CA GLU A 166 -7.98 -9.70 8.42
C GLU A 166 -9.34 -9.70 9.11
N LYS A 167 -9.43 -10.23 10.34
CA LYS A 167 -10.67 -10.22 11.13
C LYS A 167 -11.19 -8.81 11.41
N MET A 168 -10.29 -7.85 11.64
CA MET A 168 -10.68 -6.46 11.85
C MET A 168 -11.26 -5.85 10.57
N ILE A 169 -10.61 -6.08 9.42
CA ILE A 169 -11.03 -5.53 8.13
C ILE A 169 -12.38 -6.12 7.69
N GLN A 170 -12.60 -7.42 7.88
CA GLN A 170 -13.86 -8.09 7.53
C GLN A 170 -15.09 -7.45 8.20
N LYS A 171 -14.94 -6.84 9.37
CA LYS A 171 -16.05 -6.11 10.03
C LYS A 171 -16.49 -4.84 9.30
N PHE A 172 -15.69 -4.37 8.33
CA PHE A 172 -15.97 -3.18 7.55
C PHE A 172 -16.59 -3.49 6.17
N GLU A 173 -16.65 -4.76 5.75
CA GLU A 173 -17.16 -5.18 4.43
C GLU A 173 -18.58 -4.67 4.13
N GLU A 174 -19.42 -4.54 5.15
CA GLU A 174 -20.78 -4.01 5.00
C GLU A 174 -20.83 -2.47 4.87
N LYS A 175 -19.75 -1.77 5.21
CA LYS A 175 -19.73 -0.30 5.31
C LYS A 175 -18.95 0.35 4.19
N MET A 176 -17.94 -0.32 3.66
CA MET A 176 -17.06 0.20 2.63
C MET A 176 -16.38 -0.93 1.86
N ILE A 177 -15.73 -0.58 0.76
CA ILE A 177 -14.99 -1.55 -0.03
C ILE A 177 -13.77 -2.02 0.75
N THR A 178 -13.67 -3.33 1.00
CA THR A 178 -12.51 -3.94 1.64
C THR A 178 -11.87 -4.97 0.71
N ARG A 179 -10.54 -5.03 0.71
CA ARG A 179 -9.75 -6.02 -0.04
C ARG A 179 -8.63 -6.56 0.80
N ILE A 180 -8.45 -7.86 0.74
CA ILE A 180 -7.36 -8.56 1.42
C ILE A 180 -6.51 -9.26 0.36
N TYR A 181 -5.29 -8.80 0.21
CA TYR A 181 -4.30 -9.35 -0.72
C TYR A 181 -3.36 -10.29 0.04
N ARG A 182 -3.17 -11.52 -0.45
CA ARG A 182 -2.34 -12.54 0.18
C ARG A 182 -1.23 -13.02 -0.76
N PRO A 183 -0.18 -12.21 -1.00
CA PRO A 183 0.92 -12.62 -1.86
C PRO A 183 1.68 -13.81 -1.26
N LYS A 184 2.16 -14.73 -2.11
CA LYS A 184 2.97 -15.89 -1.68
C LYS A 184 4.31 -15.43 -1.07
N ALA A 185 5.05 -14.62 -1.80
CA ALA A 185 6.26 -13.95 -1.35
C ALA A 185 6.49 -12.69 -2.19
N LEU A 186 7.08 -11.68 -1.61
CA LEU A 186 7.39 -10.43 -2.31
C LEU A 186 8.89 -10.29 -2.52
N SER A 187 9.33 -10.12 -3.78
CA SER A 187 10.73 -9.98 -4.16
C SER A 187 10.97 -8.73 -5.03
N TYR A 188 12.23 -8.39 -5.24
CA TYR A 188 12.66 -7.35 -6.18
C TYR A 188 13.11 -7.90 -7.54
N GLY A 189 12.89 -9.17 -7.82
CA GLY A 189 13.29 -9.80 -9.07
C GLY A 189 12.88 -11.25 -9.14
N ASN A 190 13.27 -11.94 -10.20
CA ASN A 190 13.02 -13.36 -10.36
C ASN A 190 13.83 -14.14 -9.31
N THR A 191 13.15 -14.81 -8.41
CA THR A 191 13.74 -15.74 -7.46
C THR A 191 13.38 -17.17 -7.86
N PHE A 192 14.16 -18.15 -7.40
CA PHE A 192 13.89 -19.58 -7.61
C PHE A 192 12.57 -20.07 -6.98
N LEU A 193 11.98 -19.27 -6.08
CA LEU A 193 10.68 -19.52 -5.48
C LEU A 193 9.63 -18.73 -6.25
N GLU A 194 8.43 -19.27 -6.39
CA GLU A 194 7.27 -18.55 -6.88
C GLU A 194 7.03 -17.31 -6.02
N SER A 195 7.56 -16.18 -6.47
CA SER A 195 7.44 -14.90 -5.79
C SER A 195 6.77 -13.89 -6.70
N THR A 196 6.00 -13.02 -6.11
CA THR A 196 5.39 -11.89 -6.79
C THR A 196 6.36 -10.71 -6.77
N SER A 197 6.60 -10.08 -7.91
CA SER A 197 7.36 -8.84 -7.99
C SER A 197 6.64 -7.76 -7.17
N ARG A 198 7.36 -7.03 -6.31
CA ARG A 198 6.79 -5.90 -5.57
C ARG A 198 6.26 -4.81 -6.50
N PHE A 199 6.94 -4.61 -7.62
CA PHE A 199 6.53 -3.64 -8.63
C PHE A 199 5.18 -4.01 -9.24
N ASP A 200 5.06 -5.22 -9.78
CA ASP A 200 3.83 -5.67 -10.44
C ASP A 200 2.68 -5.75 -9.44
N PHE A 201 2.96 -6.17 -8.23
CA PHE A 201 1.95 -6.27 -7.18
C PHE A 201 1.46 -4.90 -6.69
N ALA A 202 2.35 -3.91 -6.60
CA ALA A 202 1.95 -2.54 -6.32
C ALA A 202 1.03 -1.99 -7.41
N ASN A 203 1.37 -2.24 -8.68
CA ASN A 203 0.53 -1.85 -9.82
C ASN A 203 -0.85 -2.52 -9.75
N GLU A 204 -0.92 -3.83 -9.50
CA GLU A 204 -2.19 -4.56 -9.33
C GLU A 204 -3.08 -3.94 -8.24
N ILE A 205 -2.50 -3.60 -7.10
CA ILE A 205 -3.25 -2.98 -5.99
C ILE A 205 -3.79 -1.61 -6.42
N LEU A 206 -2.96 -0.80 -7.04
CA LEU A 206 -3.35 0.53 -7.50
C LEU A 206 -4.41 0.46 -8.60
N GLU A 207 -4.24 -0.39 -9.60
CA GLU A 207 -5.27 -0.65 -10.62
C GLU A 207 -6.60 -1.02 -9.99
N ASN A 208 -6.62 -1.96 -9.05
CA ASN A 208 -7.83 -2.37 -8.35
C ASN A 208 -8.49 -1.23 -7.55
N ILE A 209 -7.72 -0.26 -7.08
CA ILE A 209 -8.27 0.92 -6.40
C ILE A 209 -8.90 1.88 -7.42
N PHE A 210 -8.24 2.12 -8.55
CA PHE A 210 -8.67 3.08 -9.55
C PHE A 210 -9.84 2.60 -10.41
N PHE A 211 -9.88 1.33 -10.79
CA PHE A 211 -11.00 0.76 -11.57
C PHE A 211 -12.36 0.83 -10.86
N LEU A 212 -12.38 1.12 -9.56
CA LEU A 212 -13.64 1.24 -8.81
C LEU A 212 -14.30 2.60 -8.90
N GLU A 213 -13.61 3.62 -9.34
CA GLU A 213 -14.19 4.95 -9.44
C GLU A 213 -14.87 5.20 -10.80
N ASP A 214 -14.69 4.28 -11.75
CA ASP A 214 -15.33 4.32 -13.07
C ASP A 214 -16.71 3.61 -13.09
N ILE A 215 -17.17 3.08 -11.94
CA ILE A 215 -18.48 2.46 -11.77
C ILE A 215 -19.38 3.31 -10.87
#